data_2284f61c4e30b04d8d6d4326d5776422
#
_entry.id   2284f61c4e30b04d8d6d4326d5776422
#
_cell.length_a   1.000
_cell.length_b   1.000
_cell.length_c   1.000
_cell.angle_alpha   90.00
_cell.angle_beta   90.00
_cell.angle_gamma   90.00
#
_symmetry.space_group_name_H-M   'P 1'
#
loop_
_entity.id
_entity.type
_entity.pdbx_description
1 polymer ?
#
loop_
_entity_poly.entity_id
_entity_poly.type
_entity_poly.pdbx_seq_one_letter_code
_entity_poly.pdbx_strand_id
1 'polypeptide(L)'
;MNIQYDKSKIESTLKETSIDDSDLSNVVYLVEDPHTAENFDEISKQIAAKVRMGHKPRSCDALYRSGKYYNLIEFKNRKSADLRIGNEMVELHEKAFDSLGQLAIYLNYQNSLDNLAKETRLVVVYNDGKGAEEATSDIAS
;
A
#
# COMPACT_ATOMS: atom_id res chain seq x y z
N MET A 1 -1.71 18.35 -12.60
CA MET A 1 -0.51 17.66 -13.13
C MET A 1 -0.95 16.42 -13.90
N ASN A 2 -0.59 16.34 -15.17
CA ASN A 2 -0.89 15.18 -16.00
C ASN A 2 0.32 14.27 -16.10
N ILE A 3 0.30 13.18 -15.32
CA ILE A 3 1.35 12.18 -15.36
C ILE A 3 0.90 11.03 -16.25
N GLN A 4 1.75 10.65 -17.19
CA GLN A 4 1.56 9.45 -18.00
C GLN A 4 2.15 8.26 -17.25
N TYR A 5 1.30 7.35 -16.82
CA TYR A 5 1.72 6.17 -16.07
C TYR A 5 1.95 4.98 -16.99
N ASP A 6 2.98 4.20 -16.69
CA ASP A 6 3.17 2.90 -17.30
C ASP A 6 2.30 1.88 -16.57
N LYS A 7 1.08 1.69 -17.06
CA LYS A 7 0.10 0.82 -16.43
C LYS A 7 0.53 -0.64 -16.37
N SER A 8 1.34 -1.09 -17.32
CA SER A 8 1.81 -2.47 -17.36
C SER A 8 2.66 -2.83 -16.13
N LYS A 9 3.36 -1.86 -15.56
CA LYS A 9 4.16 -2.03 -14.34
C LYS A 9 3.32 -1.90 -13.07
N ILE A 10 2.22 -1.18 -13.14
CA ILE A 10 1.33 -0.94 -12.00
C ILE A 10 0.35 -2.09 -11.80
N GLU A 11 -0.22 -2.62 -12.89
CA GLU A 11 -1.16 -3.73 -12.82
C GLU A 11 -0.50 -4.97 -12.22
N SER A 12 -1.15 -5.54 -11.20
CA SER A 12 -0.61 -6.67 -10.46
C SER A 12 -1.74 -7.48 -9.84
N THR A 13 -1.42 -8.28 -8.84
CA THR A 13 -2.38 -9.04 -8.04
C THR A 13 -2.05 -8.88 -6.57
N LEU A 14 -2.99 -9.23 -5.70
CA LEU A 14 -2.73 -9.24 -4.26
C LEU A 14 -1.60 -10.20 -3.93
N LYS A 15 -1.54 -11.36 -4.58
CA LYS A 15 -0.45 -12.31 -4.40
C LYS A 15 0.91 -11.68 -4.72
N GLU A 16 1.05 -11.12 -5.93
CA GLU A 16 2.34 -10.57 -6.38
C GLU A 16 2.80 -9.40 -5.52
N THR A 17 1.85 -8.52 -5.09
CA THR A 17 2.19 -7.39 -4.24
C THR A 17 2.55 -7.80 -2.82
N SER A 18 2.20 -9.03 -2.40
CA SER A 18 2.49 -9.56 -1.08
C SER A 18 3.86 -10.25 -0.96
N ILE A 19 4.67 -10.18 -2.01
CA ILE A 19 5.96 -10.87 -2.06
C ILE A 19 6.89 -10.38 -0.94
N ASP A 20 7.48 -11.32 -0.23
CA ASP A 20 8.59 -11.08 0.69
C ASP A 20 9.82 -11.77 0.11
N ASP A 21 10.69 -10.99 -0.50
CA ASP A 21 11.93 -11.42 -1.12
C ASP A 21 13.17 -10.96 -0.34
N SER A 22 12.98 -10.62 0.93
CA SER A 22 14.08 -10.22 1.82
C SER A 22 15.13 -11.34 1.96
N ASP A 23 14.72 -12.59 1.82
CA ASP A 23 15.60 -13.74 1.71
C ASP A 23 15.41 -14.36 0.33
N LEU A 24 16.34 -14.14 -0.59
CA LEU A 24 16.24 -14.63 -1.97
C LEU A 24 16.27 -16.15 -2.07
N SER A 25 16.76 -16.85 -1.05
CA SER A 25 16.74 -18.31 -1.01
C SER A 25 15.41 -18.86 -0.50
N ASN A 26 14.55 -18.01 0.03
CA ASN A 26 13.23 -18.38 0.56
C ASN A 26 12.21 -17.27 0.31
N VAL A 27 11.85 -17.09 -0.95
CA VAL A 27 10.84 -16.11 -1.36
C VAL A 27 9.45 -16.60 -0.93
N VAL A 28 8.70 -15.73 -0.28
CA VAL A 28 7.38 -16.04 0.26
C VAL A 28 6.36 -15.05 -0.29
N TYR A 29 5.18 -15.56 -0.67
CA TYR A 29 4.01 -14.73 -0.93
C TYR A 29 3.11 -14.80 0.32
N LEU A 30 2.86 -13.66 0.95
CA LEU A 30 2.07 -13.64 2.20
C LEU A 30 0.63 -14.07 1.97
N VAL A 31 0.07 -13.73 0.80
CA VAL A 31 -1.26 -14.19 0.38
C VAL A 31 -1.18 -14.85 -0.98
N GLU A 32 -2.08 -15.79 -1.24
CA GLU A 32 -2.19 -16.47 -2.54
C GLU A 32 -3.34 -15.94 -3.39
N ASP A 33 -3.96 -14.85 -2.96
CA ASP A 33 -5.14 -14.26 -3.59
C ASP A 33 -4.79 -13.70 -4.97
N PRO A 34 -5.42 -14.22 -6.05
CA PRO A 34 -5.12 -13.79 -7.42
C PRO A 34 -5.91 -12.55 -7.86
N HIS A 35 -6.70 -11.93 -6.98
CA HIS A 35 -7.47 -10.74 -7.36
C HIS A 35 -6.55 -9.61 -7.81
N THR A 36 -7.02 -8.87 -8.81
CA THR A 36 -6.31 -7.74 -9.38
C THR A 36 -6.09 -6.65 -8.33
N ALA A 37 -4.89 -6.15 -8.27
CA ALA A 37 -4.52 -5.02 -7.44
C ALA A 37 -3.51 -4.16 -8.19
N GLU A 38 -3.27 -2.96 -7.70
CA GLU A 38 -2.27 -2.06 -8.27
C GLU A 38 -1.04 -2.07 -7.36
N ASN A 39 0.14 -2.19 -7.95
CA ASN A 39 1.40 -2.11 -7.24
C ASN A 39 1.65 -0.64 -6.85
N PHE A 40 1.37 -0.31 -5.60
CA PHE A 40 1.45 1.07 -5.14
C PHE A 40 2.89 1.57 -5.03
N ASP A 41 3.82 0.69 -4.75
CA ASP A 41 5.24 1.02 -4.76
C ASP A 41 5.68 1.49 -6.15
N GLU A 42 5.18 0.86 -7.20
CA GLU A 42 5.44 1.27 -8.58
C GLU A 42 4.78 2.62 -8.91
N ILE A 43 3.55 2.84 -8.45
CA ILE A 43 2.89 4.15 -8.58
C ILE A 43 3.76 5.24 -7.96
N SER A 44 4.25 4.99 -6.76
CA SER A 44 5.11 5.92 -6.03
C SER A 44 6.40 6.23 -6.79
N LYS A 45 7.03 5.19 -7.34
CA LYS A 45 8.24 5.36 -8.17
C LYS A 45 7.99 6.24 -9.38
N GLN A 46 6.87 6.03 -10.06
CA GLN A 46 6.55 6.79 -11.27
C GLN A 46 6.23 8.25 -10.94
N ILE A 47 5.52 8.51 -9.84
CA ILE A 47 5.28 9.88 -9.38
C ILE A 47 6.61 10.56 -9.04
N ALA A 48 7.46 9.91 -8.26
CA ALA A 48 8.75 10.47 -7.85
C ALA A 48 9.63 10.82 -9.04
N ALA A 49 9.64 9.97 -10.06
CA ALA A 49 10.40 10.21 -11.29
C ALA A 49 9.88 11.43 -12.06
N LYS A 50 8.55 11.59 -12.12
CA LYS A 50 7.93 12.70 -12.88
C LYS A 50 8.05 14.04 -12.17
N VAL A 51 8.01 14.09 -10.86
CA VAL A 51 8.17 15.33 -10.10
C VAL A 51 9.62 15.59 -9.68
N ARG A 52 10.55 14.74 -10.14
CA ARG A 52 11.98 14.86 -9.90
C ARG A 52 12.35 14.92 -8.42
N MET A 53 11.72 14.06 -7.63
CA MET A 53 12.07 13.92 -6.21
C MET A 53 13.45 13.29 -6.08
N GLY A 54 14.21 13.75 -5.10
CA GLY A 54 15.55 13.19 -4.82
C GLY A 54 15.49 11.76 -4.28
N HIS A 55 14.36 11.36 -3.71
CA HIS A 55 14.13 10.00 -3.22
C HIS A 55 12.65 9.66 -3.35
N LYS A 56 12.35 8.36 -3.39
CA LYS A 56 10.97 7.89 -3.42
C LYS A 56 10.36 8.07 -2.02
N PRO A 57 9.16 8.67 -1.90
CA PRO A 57 8.49 8.76 -0.62
C PRO A 57 8.05 7.37 -0.12
N ARG A 58 7.70 7.26 1.14
CA ARG A 58 7.15 6.02 1.69
C ARG A 58 5.83 5.70 1.01
N SER A 59 5.58 4.43 0.79
CA SER A 59 4.34 3.96 0.17
C SER A 59 3.93 2.61 0.72
N CYS A 60 2.61 2.38 0.76
CA CYS A 60 2.07 1.05 0.99
C CYS A 60 2.39 0.14 -0.20
N ASP A 61 2.22 -1.16 -0.02
CA ASP A 61 2.58 -2.15 -1.04
C ASP A 61 1.57 -2.23 -2.18
N ALA A 62 0.28 -2.13 -1.88
CA ALA A 62 -0.77 -2.32 -2.87
C ALA A 62 -1.93 -1.37 -2.69
N LEU A 63 -2.61 -1.11 -3.80
CA LEU A 63 -3.91 -0.45 -3.84
C LEU A 63 -4.94 -1.46 -4.36
N TYR A 64 -5.95 -1.75 -3.56
CA TYR A 64 -7.06 -2.61 -3.92
C TYR A 64 -8.37 -1.85 -3.82
N ARG A 65 -9.08 -1.75 -4.94
CA ARG A 65 -10.35 -1.04 -4.99
C ARG A 65 -11.50 -2.01 -4.75
N SER A 66 -12.27 -1.80 -3.69
CA SER A 66 -13.42 -2.63 -3.39
C SER A 66 -14.61 -1.78 -2.99
N GLY A 67 -15.74 -1.93 -3.69
CA GLY A 67 -16.94 -1.15 -3.42
C GLY A 67 -16.67 0.34 -3.46
N LYS A 68 -16.91 1.02 -2.35
CA LYS A 68 -16.73 2.47 -2.21
C LYS A 68 -15.37 2.88 -1.62
N TYR A 69 -14.50 1.90 -1.32
CA TYR A 69 -13.25 2.20 -0.64
C TYR A 69 -12.05 1.95 -1.52
N TYR A 70 -11.03 2.81 -1.34
CA TYR A 70 -9.67 2.55 -1.74
C TYR A 70 -8.97 1.89 -0.56
N ASN A 71 -8.42 0.69 -0.75
CA ASN A 71 -7.70 0.00 0.31
C ASN A 71 -6.20 0.09 0.02
N LEU A 72 -5.49 0.80 0.89
CA LEU A 72 -4.04 0.85 0.89
C LEU A 72 -3.56 -0.31 1.75
N ILE A 73 -2.84 -1.24 1.15
CA ILE A 73 -2.47 -2.49 1.81
C ILE A 73 -0.97 -2.52 2.07
N GLU A 74 -0.61 -2.82 3.31
CA GLU A 74 0.76 -3.08 3.73
C GLU A 74 0.87 -4.53 4.16
N PHE A 75 1.79 -5.27 3.57
CA PHE A 75 2.05 -6.67 3.92
C PHE A 75 3.22 -6.75 4.88
N LYS A 76 3.01 -7.38 6.04
CA LYS A 76 4.03 -7.60 7.05
C LYS A 76 4.13 -9.09 7.36
N ASN A 77 5.21 -9.73 6.91
CA ASN A 77 5.45 -11.14 7.21
C ASN A 77 5.98 -11.29 8.63
N ARG A 78 5.17 -10.84 9.61
CA ARG A 78 5.47 -10.84 11.04
C ARG A 78 4.21 -11.15 11.83
N LYS A 79 4.39 -11.46 13.11
CA LYS A 79 3.27 -11.66 14.04
C LYS A 79 2.62 -10.32 14.38
N SER A 80 1.30 -10.32 14.57
CA SER A 80 0.55 -9.12 14.92
C SER A 80 1.06 -8.46 16.21
N ALA A 81 1.52 -9.24 17.17
CA ALA A 81 2.08 -8.73 18.43
C ALA A 81 3.28 -7.81 18.18
N ASP A 82 4.12 -8.14 17.20
CA ASP A 82 5.30 -7.34 16.85
C ASP A 82 4.92 -6.02 16.19
N LEU A 83 3.76 -5.96 15.52
CA LEU A 83 3.27 -4.74 14.87
C LEU A 83 2.74 -3.70 15.86
N ARG A 84 2.44 -4.10 17.10
CA ARG A 84 1.86 -3.25 18.13
C ARG A 84 2.90 -2.59 19.03
N ILE A 85 4.18 -2.87 18.81
CA ILE A 85 5.25 -2.40 19.68
C ILE A 85 5.95 -1.21 19.05
N GLY A 86 5.89 -0.05 19.75
CA GLY A 86 6.75 1.10 19.48
C GLY A 86 6.56 1.73 18.11
N ASN A 87 7.67 1.85 17.39
CA ASN A 87 7.75 2.64 16.17
C ASN A 87 7.04 2.04 14.96
N GLU A 88 6.71 0.76 14.96
CA GLU A 88 6.04 0.10 13.82
C GLU A 88 4.68 0.73 13.51
N MET A 89 3.87 1.01 14.55
CA MET A 89 2.57 1.63 14.33
C MET A 89 2.70 3.07 13.81
N VAL A 90 3.68 3.82 14.32
CA VAL A 90 3.97 5.17 13.84
C VAL A 90 4.38 5.14 12.37
N GLU A 91 5.27 4.22 12.00
CA GLU A 91 5.72 4.05 10.61
C GLU A 91 4.57 3.68 9.68
N LEU A 92 3.66 2.82 10.12
CA LEU A 92 2.49 2.44 9.32
C LEU A 92 1.58 3.63 9.06
N HIS A 93 1.35 4.45 10.09
CA HIS A 93 0.55 5.67 9.93
C HIS A 93 1.24 6.68 9.01
N GLU A 94 2.55 6.85 9.13
CA GLU A 94 3.30 7.75 8.24
C GLU A 94 3.23 7.26 6.79
N LYS A 95 3.38 5.96 6.55
CA LYS A 95 3.20 5.38 5.21
C LYS A 95 1.80 5.63 4.67
N ALA A 96 0.78 5.49 5.51
CA ALA A 96 -0.60 5.72 5.10
C ALA A 96 -0.82 7.17 4.68
N PHE A 97 -0.31 8.14 5.44
CA PHE A 97 -0.41 9.56 5.09
C PHE A 97 0.35 9.90 3.82
N ASP A 98 1.58 9.40 3.69
CA ASP A 98 2.37 9.62 2.47
C ASP A 98 1.69 8.99 1.26
N SER A 99 1.14 7.79 1.43
CA SER A 99 0.41 7.10 0.36
C SER A 99 -0.87 7.83 -0.03
N LEU A 100 -1.57 8.43 0.94
CA LEU A 100 -2.79 9.18 0.66
C LEU A 100 -2.52 10.36 -0.28
N GLY A 101 -1.45 11.11 -0.04
CA GLY A 101 -1.05 12.21 -0.92
C GLY A 101 -0.73 11.74 -2.32
N GLN A 102 -0.01 10.63 -2.45
CA GLN A 102 0.32 10.03 -3.74
C GLN A 102 -0.91 9.47 -4.44
N LEU A 103 -1.84 8.88 -3.69
CA LEU A 103 -3.11 8.39 -4.22
C LEU A 103 -3.92 9.54 -4.83
N ALA A 104 -3.96 10.69 -4.16
CA ALA A 104 -4.64 11.87 -4.68
C ALA A 104 -4.05 12.30 -6.03
N ILE A 105 -2.72 12.27 -6.16
CA ILE A 105 -2.05 12.59 -7.41
C ILE A 105 -2.39 11.54 -8.48
N TYR A 106 -2.31 10.28 -8.14
CA TYR A 106 -2.56 9.17 -9.07
C TYR A 106 -3.99 9.19 -9.62
N LEU A 107 -4.97 9.45 -8.75
CA LEU A 107 -6.38 9.52 -9.13
C LEU A 107 -6.75 10.84 -9.81
N ASN A 108 -5.86 11.83 -9.79
CA ASN A 108 -6.20 13.20 -10.16
C ASN A 108 -7.43 13.68 -9.37
N TYR A 109 -7.38 13.48 -8.07
CA TYR A 109 -8.53 13.69 -7.17
C TYR A 109 -8.86 15.18 -7.08
N GLN A 110 -10.15 15.53 -7.25
CA GLN A 110 -10.58 16.92 -7.37
C GLN A 110 -11.12 17.51 -6.07
N ASN A 111 -11.25 16.70 -5.02
CA ASN A 111 -11.72 17.14 -3.71
C ASN A 111 -10.55 17.24 -2.71
N SER A 112 -10.87 17.54 -1.46
CA SER A 112 -9.86 17.66 -0.40
C SER A 112 -9.28 16.29 0.00
N LEU A 113 -8.08 16.31 0.57
CA LEU A 113 -7.48 15.10 1.14
C LEU A 113 -8.33 14.52 2.27
N ASP A 114 -9.04 15.36 3.02
CA ASP A 114 -9.96 14.89 4.06
C ASP A 114 -11.07 14.03 3.47
N ASN A 115 -11.62 14.42 2.32
CA ASN A 115 -12.63 13.62 1.63
C ASN A 115 -12.05 12.31 1.11
N LEU A 116 -10.85 12.35 0.54
CA LEU A 116 -10.19 11.12 0.09
C LEU A 116 -9.90 10.18 1.26
N ALA A 117 -9.47 10.72 2.40
CA ALA A 117 -9.22 9.92 3.60
C ALA A 117 -10.45 9.16 4.07
N LYS A 118 -11.64 9.75 3.93
CA LYS A 118 -12.92 9.10 4.28
C LYS A 118 -13.26 7.94 3.36
N GLU A 119 -12.72 7.94 2.14
CA GLU A 119 -12.93 6.89 1.15
C GLU A 119 -11.81 5.86 1.14
N THR A 120 -10.83 6.00 2.02
CA THR A 120 -9.60 5.19 2.01
C THR A 120 -9.43 4.46 3.33
N ARG A 121 -9.00 3.21 3.24
CA ARG A 121 -8.69 2.37 4.40
C ARG A 121 -7.24 1.92 4.34
N LEU A 122 -6.61 1.86 5.50
CA LEU A 122 -5.33 1.19 5.66
C LEU A 122 -5.60 -0.25 6.09
N VAL A 123 -5.11 -1.20 5.33
CA VAL A 123 -5.23 -2.63 5.62
C VAL A 123 -3.82 -3.18 5.83
N VAL A 124 -3.57 -3.72 7.00
CA VAL A 124 -2.31 -4.39 7.31
C VAL A 124 -2.54 -5.89 7.33
N VAL A 125 -1.83 -6.62 6.50
CA VAL A 125 -1.88 -8.07 6.43
C VAL A 125 -0.63 -8.61 7.08
N TYR A 126 -0.80 -9.48 8.07
CA TYR A 126 0.29 -10.03 8.88
C TYR A 126 0.20 -11.55 8.95
N ASN A 127 1.20 -12.18 9.57
CA ASN A 127 1.29 -13.64 9.66
C ASN A 127 1.54 -14.07 11.12
N ASP A 128 0.51 -14.61 11.78
CA ASP A 128 0.60 -15.14 13.14
C ASP A 128 0.88 -16.65 13.18
N GLY A 129 1.39 -17.21 12.07
CA GLY A 129 1.72 -18.63 12.01
C GLY A 129 0.59 -19.52 11.49
N LYS A 130 -0.58 -18.94 11.20
CA LYS A 130 -1.76 -19.65 10.67
C LYS A 130 -2.11 -19.21 9.25
N GLY A 131 -1.16 -18.58 8.56
CA GLY A 131 -1.41 -17.93 7.29
C GLY A 131 -1.62 -16.44 7.46
N ALA A 132 -2.05 -15.78 6.40
CA ALA A 132 -2.25 -14.33 6.42
C ALA A 132 -3.50 -13.94 7.20
N GLU A 133 -3.37 -12.93 8.04
CA GLU A 133 -4.47 -12.31 8.78
C GLU A 133 -4.42 -10.81 8.54
N GLU A 134 -5.54 -10.13 8.71
CA GLU A 134 -5.61 -8.70 8.42
C GLU A 134 -6.14 -7.88 9.60
N ALA A 135 -5.65 -6.66 9.68
CA ALA A 135 -6.18 -5.62 10.53
C ALA A 135 -6.47 -4.39 9.66
N THR A 136 -7.64 -3.82 9.83
CA THR A 136 -8.09 -2.68 9.03
C THR A 136 -8.34 -1.48 9.92
N SER A 137 -7.93 -0.30 9.45
CA SER A 137 -8.26 0.95 10.12
C SER A 137 -8.66 2.02 9.12
N ASP A 138 -9.51 2.94 9.57
CA ASP A 138 -9.90 4.09 8.76
C ASP A 138 -8.83 5.18 8.92
N ILE A 139 -8.33 5.67 7.80
CA ILE A 139 -7.30 6.72 7.80
C ILE A 139 -7.86 8.03 8.36
N ALA A 140 -9.16 8.28 8.16
CA ALA A 140 -9.82 9.50 8.60
C ALA A 140 -10.22 9.50 10.09
N SER A 141 -10.08 8.38 10.79
CA SER A 141 -10.48 8.25 12.19
C SER A 141 -9.43 8.79 13.18
#